data_94d1022eabadfcbe05968c3f2002b89b
#
_entry.id   94d1022eabadfcbe05968c3f2002b89b
#
_cell.length_a   1.000
_cell.length_b   1.000
_cell.length_c   1.000
_cell.angle_alpha   90.00
_cell.angle_beta   90.00
_cell.angle_gamma   90.00
#
_symmetry.space_group_name_H-M   'P 1'
#
loop_
_entity.id
_entity.type
_entity.pdbx_description
1 polymer ?
#
loop_
_entity_poly.entity_id
_entity_poly.type
_entity_poly.pdbx_seq_one_letter_code
_entity_poly.pdbx_strand_id
1 'polypeptide(L)'
;MWLQRDIDLQPFPRGFHLVTREVLAAVPEVGDIDTGLLHLFIRHTSASLTLNENASPDVLADFESWFSETVPEDAGYWTHTFEGPDDMPAHVKASLLGPSLSLPIRDGSLALGTWQGIYLCEHRDRGGGRSLLATVWGE
;
A
#
# COMPACT_ATOMS: atom_id res chain seq x y z
N MET A 1 1.48 -24.41 -6.03
CA MET A 1 2.45 -23.89 -5.04
C MET A 1 1.78 -22.82 -4.19
N TRP A 2 1.99 -22.87 -2.91
CA TRP A 2 1.56 -21.86 -1.96
C TRP A 2 2.78 -21.38 -1.19
N LEU A 3 2.91 -20.06 -1.05
CA LEU A 3 4.02 -19.45 -0.33
C LEU A 3 3.51 -18.22 0.42
N GLN A 4 3.93 -18.05 1.67
CA GLN A 4 3.69 -16.81 2.41
C GLN A 4 5.03 -16.24 2.87
N ARG A 5 5.11 -14.91 2.86
CA ARG A 5 6.32 -14.20 3.29
C ARG A 5 5.98 -12.84 3.87
N ASP A 6 6.60 -12.52 5.01
CA ASP A 6 6.52 -11.19 5.57
C ASP A 6 7.41 -10.24 4.76
N ILE A 7 6.90 -9.04 4.52
CA ILE A 7 7.66 -7.97 3.87
C ILE A 7 7.69 -6.79 4.83
N ASP A 8 8.89 -6.43 5.30
CA ASP A 8 9.07 -5.29 6.18
C ASP A 8 9.52 -4.10 5.36
N LEU A 9 8.63 -3.12 5.20
CA LEU A 9 8.94 -1.88 4.51
C LEU A 9 9.57 -0.89 5.48
N GLN A 10 10.62 -0.22 5.03
CA GLN A 10 11.25 0.84 5.80
C GLN A 10 10.25 1.97 6.09
N PRO A 11 10.50 2.81 7.11
CA PRO A 11 9.66 3.98 7.36
C PRO A 11 9.66 4.94 6.18
N PHE A 12 8.47 5.40 5.81
CA PHE A 12 8.27 6.42 4.79
C PHE A 12 7.56 7.63 5.42
N PRO A 13 7.78 8.84 4.91
CA PRO A 13 6.97 10.00 5.31
C PRO A 13 5.53 9.83 4.81
N ARG A 14 4.63 10.66 5.33
CA ARG A 14 3.24 10.66 4.86
C ARG A 14 3.19 10.87 3.35
N GLY A 15 2.34 10.10 2.68
CA GLY A 15 2.16 10.18 1.23
C GLY A 15 2.07 8.80 0.58
N PHE A 16 2.20 8.82 -0.73
CA PHE A 16 2.06 7.63 -1.58
C PHE A 16 3.43 7.22 -2.10
N HIS A 17 3.84 5.98 -1.83
CA HIS A 17 5.19 5.50 -2.11
C HIS A 17 5.16 4.25 -2.98
N LEU A 18 5.84 4.30 -4.13
CA LEU A 18 5.95 3.15 -5.03
C LEU A 18 6.82 2.08 -4.39
N VAL A 19 6.26 0.89 -4.19
CA VAL A 19 6.96 -0.22 -3.54
C VAL A 19 6.98 -1.50 -4.38
N THR A 20 6.67 -1.40 -5.66
CA THR A 20 6.67 -2.57 -6.57
C THR A 20 7.99 -3.33 -6.52
N ARG A 21 9.11 -2.61 -6.56
CA ARG A 21 10.45 -3.21 -6.55
C ARG A 21 10.71 -3.96 -5.25
N GLU A 22 10.39 -3.36 -4.12
CA GLU A 22 10.58 -3.96 -2.79
C GLU A 22 9.75 -5.22 -2.64
N VAL A 23 8.50 -5.18 -3.12
CA VAL A 23 7.60 -6.34 -3.08
C VAL A 23 8.15 -7.48 -3.92
N LEU A 24 8.52 -7.21 -5.18
CA LEU A 24 9.04 -8.25 -6.08
C LEU A 24 10.39 -8.81 -5.61
N ALA A 25 11.23 -7.98 -5.00
CA ALA A 25 12.49 -8.45 -4.42
C ALA A 25 12.26 -9.42 -3.25
N ALA A 26 11.19 -9.25 -2.51
CA ALA A 26 10.84 -10.11 -1.38
C ALA A 26 10.20 -11.44 -1.81
N VAL A 27 9.58 -11.49 -3.00
CA VAL A 27 8.90 -12.69 -3.52
C VAL A 27 9.38 -13.02 -4.94
N PRO A 28 10.68 -13.36 -5.09
CA PRO A 28 11.23 -13.68 -6.42
C PRO A 28 10.57 -14.91 -7.06
N GLU A 29 9.89 -15.73 -6.28
CA GLU A 29 9.16 -16.92 -6.74
C GLU A 29 8.03 -16.57 -7.73
N VAL A 30 7.60 -15.32 -7.79
CA VAL A 30 6.67 -14.85 -8.83
C VAL A 30 7.20 -15.21 -10.22
N GLY A 31 8.53 -15.14 -10.41
CA GLY A 31 9.18 -15.49 -11.67
C GLY A 31 9.03 -16.94 -12.10
N ASP A 32 8.67 -17.83 -11.19
CA ASP A 32 8.52 -19.25 -11.45
C ASP A 32 7.07 -19.68 -11.70
N ILE A 33 6.13 -18.74 -11.73
CA ILE A 33 4.70 -19.02 -11.83
C ILE A 33 4.17 -18.59 -13.18
N ASP A 34 3.60 -19.54 -13.93
CA ASP A 34 2.97 -19.23 -15.21
C ASP A 34 1.58 -18.61 -15.04
N THR A 35 0.80 -19.12 -14.09
CA THR A 35 -0.55 -18.63 -13.81
C THR A 35 -0.78 -18.64 -12.31
N GLY A 36 -1.12 -17.50 -11.75
CA GLY A 36 -1.36 -17.43 -10.31
C GLY A 36 -1.76 -16.04 -9.81
N LEU A 37 -1.64 -15.87 -8.50
CA LEU A 37 -1.96 -14.65 -7.81
C LEU A 37 -0.88 -14.31 -6.80
N LEU A 38 -0.60 -13.02 -6.68
CA LEU A 38 0.09 -12.43 -5.53
C LEU A 38 -0.94 -11.65 -4.74
N HIS A 39 -1.15 -12.01 -3.49
CA HIS A 39 -1.99 -11.27 -2.57
C HIS A 39 -1.11 -10.54 -1.57
N LEU A 40 -1.34 -9.25 -1.40
CA LEU A 40 -0.65 -8.41 -0.40
C LEU A 40 -1.65 -7.95 0.64
N PHE A 41 -1.29 -8.10 1.89
CA PHE A 41 -2.11 -7.65 3.01
C PHE A 41 -1.27 -6.81 3.96
N ILE A 42 -1.69 -5.56 4.21
CA ILE A 42 -1.01 -4.70 5.18
C ILE A 42 -1.58 -4.92 6.58
N ARG A 43 -0.69 -5.07 7.56
CA ARG A 43 -1.06 -5.44 8.93
C ARG A 43 -1.08 -4.23 9.85
N HIS A 44 -1.69 -3.14 9.39
CA HIS A 44 -1.77 -1.85 10.09
C HIS A 44 -3.12 -1.20 9.87
N THR A 45 -3.47 -0.25 10.73
CA THR A 45 -4.74 0.47 10.68
C THR A 45 -4.60 1.92 10.25
N SER A 46 -3.38 2.40 9.98
CA SER A 46 -3.10 3.78 9.61
C SER A 46 -2.26 3.92 8.35
N ALA A 47 -2.19 2.84 7.58
CA ALA A 47 -1.57 2.79 6.27
C ALA A 47 -2.39 1.83 5.40
N SER A 48 -2.25 1.92 4.09
CA SER A 48 -3.03 1.15 3.15
C SER A 48 -2.25 0.84 1.87
N LEU A 49 -2.86 0.07 0.98
CA LEU A 49 -2.27 -0.32 -0.29
C LEU A 49 -3.17 0.14 -1.43
N THR A 50 -2.57 0.53 -2.56
CA THR A 50 -3.33 0.81 -3.77
C THR A 50 -2.49 0.51 -5.02
N LEU A 51 -3.18 0.43 -6.15
CA LEU A 51 -2.56 0.40 -7.48
C LEU A 51 -2.90 1.70 -8.17
N ASN A 52 -1.88 2.39 -8.66
CA ASN A 52 -2.09 3.59 -9.45
C ASN A 52 -0.88 3.90 -10.30
N GLU A 53 -0.88 5.08 -10.94
CA GLU A 53 0.10 5.46 -11.92
C GLU A 53 1.52 5.50 -11.33
N ASN A 54 2.47 4.92 -12.06
CA ASN A 54 3.87 4.81 -11.66
C ASN A 54 4.81 5.80 -12.38
N ALA A 55 4.28 6.78 -13.10
CA ALA A 55 5.08 7.64 -13.96
C ALA A 55 5.13 9.09 -13.50
N SER A 56 3.99 9.72 -13.20
CA SER A 56 3.93 11.15 -12.91
C SER A 56 3.81 11.42 -11.41
N PRO A 57 4.79 12.16 -10.81
CA PRO A 57 4.70 12.56 -9.41
C PRO A 57 3.49 13.44 -9.10
N ASP A 58 2.95 14.13 -10.10
CA ASP A 58 1.78 15.01 -9.92
C ASP A 58 0.56 14.25 -9.43
N VAL A 59 0.37 13.02 -9.91
CA VAL A 59 -0.75 12.16 -9.48
C VAL A 59 -0.68 11.91 -7.98
N LEU A 60 0.50 11.62 -7.47
CA LEU A 60 0.70 11.33 -6.04
C LEU A 60 0.51 12.57 -5.18
N ALA A 61 0.98 13.72 -5.66
CA ALA A 61 0.79 15.00 -4.98
C ALA A 61 -0.70 15.36 -4.92
N ASP A 62 -1.43 15.16 -6.00
CA ASP A 62 -2.87 15.42 -6.06
C ASP A 62 -3.66 14.49 -5.13
N PHE A 63 -3.29 13.21 -5.06
CA PHE A 63 -3.89 12.30 -4.09
C PHE A 63 -3.70 12.80 -2.66
N GLU A 64 -2.49 13.19 -2.31
CA GLU A 64 -2.21 13.68 -0.94
C GLU A 64 -3.02 14.94 -0.64
N SER A 65 -3.10 15.87 -1.56
CA SER A 65 -3.89 17.10 -1.41
C SER A 65 -5.37 16.78 -1.22
N TRP A 66 -5.91 15.90 -2.07
CA TRP A 66 -7.32 15.52 -2.01
C TRP A 66 -7.66 14.85 -0.67
N PHE A 67 -6.82 13.91 -0.25
CA PHE A 67 -7.06 13.21 1.01
C PHE A 67 -6.91 14.13 2.22
N SER A 68 -5.96 15.04 2.21
CA SER A 68 -5.77 15.99 3.31
C SER A 68 -6.93 16.96 3.45
N GLU A 69 -7.55 17.38 2.35
CA GLU A 69 -8.73 18.23 2.39
C GLU A 69 -10.01 17.47 2.72
N THR A 70 -10.15 16.26 2.18
CA THR A 70 -11.37 15.47 2.35
C THR A 70 -11.48 14.85 3.73
N VAL A 71 -10.34 14.46 4.30
CA VAL A 71 -10.26 13.87 5.65
C VAL A 71 -9.31 14.74 6.49
N PRO A 72 -9.79 15.90 6.97
CA PRO A 72 -8.93 16.87 7.63
C PRO A 72 -8.57 16.49 9.07
N GLU A 73 -7.42 16.97 9.53
CA GLU A 73 -6.96 16.77 10.90
C GLU A 73 -7.78 17.56 11.92
N ASP A 74 -8.31 18.71 11.50
CA ASP A 74 -8.99 19.68 12.37
C ASP A 74 -10.52 19.54 12.35
N ALA A 75 -11.05 18.40 11.91
CA ALA A 75 -12.48 18.13 12.01
C ALA A 75 -12.88 18.10 13.48
N GLY A 76 -13.77 19.01 13.88
CA GLY A 76 -14.12 19.22 15.29
C GLY A 76 -14.86 18.04 15.96
N TYR A 77 -15.25 17.02 15.19
CA TYR A 77 -15.96 15.86 15.71
C TYR A 77 -15.07 14.64 16.00
N TRP A 78 -13.75 14.72 15.76
CA TRP A 78 -12.84 13.63 16.13
C TRP A 78 -12.77 13.49 17.65
N THR A 79 -12.90 12.27 18.16
CA THR A 79 -12.72 11.96 19.58
C THR A 79 -11.41 11.22 19.86
N HIS A 80 -10.88 10.53 18.86
CA HIS A 80 -9.61 9.80 18.94
C HIS A 80 -8.45 10.75 18.61
N THR A 81 -8.00 11.51 19.63
CA THR A 81 -7.03 12.58 19.42
C THR A 81 -5.75 12.44 20.23
N PHE A 82 -5.63 11.38 21.03
CA PHE A 82 -4.52 11.23 21.97
C PHE A 82 -3.17 11.00 21.29
N GLU A 83 -3.16 10.34 20.14
CA GLU A 83 -1.93 9.95 19.45
C GLU A 83 -1.48 10.96 18.38
N GLY A 84 -2.02 12.15 18.40
CA GLY A 84 -1.71 13.22 17.47
C GLY A 84 -2.84 13.50 16.48
N PRO A 85 -2.81 14.68 15.82
CA PRO A 85 -3.90 15.11 14.94
C PRO A 85 -3.99 14.30 13.65
N ASP A 86 -2.90 13.64 13.24
CA ASP A 86 -2.86 12.85 12.01
C ASP A 86 -3.42 11.44 12.17
N ASP A 87 -3.65 10.96 13.42
CA ASP A 87 -3.96 9.55 13.64
C ASP A 87 -5.39 9.17 13.23
N MET A 88 -6.40 9.87 13.70
CA MET A 88 -7.78 9.54 13.31
C MET A 88 -8.03 9.71 11.81
N PRO A 89 -7.57 10.80 11.16
CA PRO A 89 -7.63 10.88 9.71
C PRO A 89 -6.93 9.72 9.01
N ALA A 90 -5.79 9.25 9.53
CA ALA A 90 -5.08 8.11 8.96
C ALA A 90 -5.93 6.84 8.98
N HIS A 91 -6.65 6.59 10.07
CA HIS A 91 -7.56 5.44 10.17
C HIS A 91 -8.68 5.50 9.13
N VAL A 92 -9.25 6.67 8.90
CA VAL A 92 -10.30 6.86 7.88
C VAL A 92 -9.74 6.66 6.48
N LYS A 93 -8.61 7.26 6.18
CA LYS A 93 -7.94 7.11 4.87
C LYS A 93 -7.59 5.66 4.58
N ALA A 94 -7.05 4.95 5.57
CA ALA A 94 -6.71 3.53 5.44
C ALA A 94 -7.95 2.69 5.12
N SER A 95 -9.08 2.99 5.74
CA SER A 95 -10.34 2.29 5.49
C SER A 95 -10.89 2.57 4.10
N LEU A 96 -10.70 3.78 3.58
CA LEU A 96 -11.15 4.16 2.24
C LEU A 96 -10.36 3.44 1.15
N LEU A 97 -9.04 3.33 1.29
CA LEU A 97 -8.18 2.70 0.29
C LEU A 97 -8.11 1.18 0.44
N GLY A 98 -8.13 0.69 1.65
CA GLY A 98 -8.19 -0.72 1.94
C GLY A 98 -6.86 -1.38 2.29
N PRO A 99 -6.93 -2.59 2.87
CA PRO A 99 -5.76 -3.26 3.43
C PRO A 99 -5.08 -4.24 2.49
N SER A 100 -5.64 -4.54 1.30
CA SER A 100 -5.13 -5.63 0.49
C SER A 100 -5.24 -5.38 -1.00
N LEU A 101 -4.38 -6.07 -1.74
CA LEU A 101 -4.40 -6.13 -3.20
C LEU A 101 -4.28 -7.57 -3.64
N SER A 102 -5.01 -7.93 -4.70
CA SER A 102 -4.83 -9.21 -5.39
C SER A 102 -4.34 -8.92 -6.80
N LEU A 103 -3.16 -9.44 -7.12
CA LEU A 103 -2.44 -9.14 -8.35
C LEU A 103 -2.27 -10.40 -9.17
N PRO A 104 -2.79 -10.47 -10.41
CA PRO A 104 -2.60 -11.65 -11.24
C PRO A 104 -1.14 -11.83 -11.63
N ILE A 105 -0.69 -13.07 -11.65
CA ILE A 105 0.61 -13.48 -12.19
C ILE A 105 0.36 -14.17 -13.51
N ARG A 106 1.11 -13.78 -14.54
CA ARG A 106 1.08 -14.40 -15.85
C ARG A 106 2.49 -14.48 -16.40
N ASP A 107 2.90 -15.66 -16.83
CA ASP A 107 4.20 -15.88 -17.50
C ASP A 107 5.37 -15.30 -16.68
N GLY A 108 5.38 -15.55 -15.37
CA GLY A 108 6.47 -15.15 -14.50
C GLY A 108 6.49 -13.66 -14.13
N SER A 109 5.40 -12.94 -14.36
CA SER A 109 5.34 -11.49 -14.09
C SER A 109 3.99 -11.11 -13.52
N LEU A 110 3.95 -9.99 -12.77
CA LEU A 110 2.67 -9.40 -12.40
C LEU A 110 2.01 -8.83 -13.67
N ALA A 111 0.75 -9.22 -13.91
CA ALA A 111 0.01 -8.77 -15.08
C ALA A 111 -0.56 -7.36 -14.90
N LEU A 112 0.31 -6.43 -14.54
CA LEU A 112 -0.06 -5.03 -14.37
C LEU A 112 -0.14 -4.33 -15.72
N GLY A 113 -0.99 -3.32 -15.83
CA GLY A 113 -0.96 -2.38 -16.93
C GLY A 113 0.35 -1.59 -16.93
N THR A 114 0.69 -0.99 -18.06
CA THR A 114 1.96 -0.25 -18.25
C THR A 114 2.18 0.82 -17.17
N TRP A 115 1.11 1.47 -16.75
CA TRP A 115 1.17 2.59 -15.82
C TRP A 115 0.88 2.22 -14.37
N GLN A 116 0.56 0.95 -14.10
CA GLN A 116 0.24 0.53 -12.74
C GLN A 116 1.49 0.21 -11.94
N GLY A 117 1.49 0.65 -10.70
CA GLY A 117 2.49 0.27 -9.70
C GLY A 117 1.82 0.01 -8.37
N ILE A 118 2.50 -0.70 -7.49
CA ILE A 118 2.05 -1.00 -6.13
C ILE A 118 2.49 0.14 -5.24
N TYR A 119 1.54 0.73 -4.51
CA TYR A 119 1.81 1.85 -3.60
C TYR A 119 1.52 1.50 -2.16
N LEU A 120 2.46 1.82 -1.29
CA LEU A 120 2.21 2.00 0.14
C LEU A 120 1.65 3.41 0.33
N CYS A 121 0.48 3.49 0.93
CA CYS A 121 -0.15 4.75 1.30
C CYS A 121 0.09 4.96 2.79
N GLU A 122 1.07 5.79 3.14
CA GLU A 122 1.39 6.12 4.51
C GLU A 122 0.57 7.34 4.92
N HIS A 123 -0.33 7.16 5.89
CA HIS A 123 -1.26 8.20 6.28
C HIS A 123 -0.84 8.95 7.54
N ARG A 124 0.25 8.51 8.17
CA ARG A 124 0.82 9.18 9.33
C ARG A 124 2.10 9.92 8.99
N ASP A 125 2.37 11.00 9.70
CA ASP A 125 3.62 11.75 9.53
C ASP A 125 4.84 10.92 9.92
N ARG A 126 4.67 10.09 10.98
CA ARG A 126 5.72 9.22 11.51
C ARG A 126 5.12 7.86 11.86
N GLY A 127 4.72 7.13 10.83
CA GLY A 127 4.09 5.82 11.01
C GLY A 127 5.04 4.68 11.38
N GLY A 128 6.34 4.90 11.23
CA GLY A 128 7.33 3.83 11.42
C GLY A 128 7.34 2.86 10.25
N GLY A 129 8.04 1.73 10.42
CA GLY A 129 8.05 0.67 9.42
C GLY A 129 6.69 -0.01 9.33
N ARG A 130 6.35 -0.44 8.11
CA ARG A 130 5.09 -1.13 7.85
C ARG A 130 5.35 -2.56 7.42
N SER A 131 4.51 -3.48 7.87
CA SER A 131 4.64 -4.91 7.59
C SER A 131 3.50 -5.36 6.68
N LEU A 132 3.87 -6.04 5.60
CA LEU A 132 2.93 -6.71 4.70
C LEU A 132 3.08 -8.21 4.85
N LEU A 133 1.98 -8.94 4.64
CA LEU A 133 2.02 -10.38 4.38
C LEU A 133 1.74 -10.61 2.91
N ALA A 134 2.68 -11.21 2.21
CA ALA A 134 2.53 -11.62 0.83
C ALA A 134 2.15 -13.10 0.79
N THR A 135 1.11 -13.42 0.03
CA THR A 135 0.73 -14.80 -0.28
C THR A 135 0.83 -14.98 -1.79
N VAL A 136 1.65 -15.91 -2.21
CA VAL A 136 1.79 -16.28 -3.62
C VAL A 136 1.17 -17.64 -3.83
N TRP A 137 0.35 -17.75 -4.85
CA TRP A 137 -0.31 -18.99 -5.19
C TRP A 137 -0.40 -19.14 -6.70
N GLY A 138 -0.06 -20.33 -7.20
CA GLY A 138 -0.12 -20.62 -8.62
C GLY A 138 0.75 -21.79 -9.04
N GLU A 139 0.84 -21.97 -10.33
CA GLU A 139 1.61 -23.04 -10.94
C GLU A 139 2.26 -22.63 -12.28
#